data_e943c00651fdd0ff62a1e23e057d69dd
#
_entry.id   e943c00651fdd0ff62a1e23e057d69dd
#
_cell.length_a   1.000
_cell.length_b   1.000
_cell.length_c   1.000
_cell.angle_alpha   90.00
_cell.angle_beta   90.00
_cell.angle_gamma   90.00
#
_symmetry.space_group_name_H-M   'P 1'
#
loop_
_entity.id
_entity.type
_entity.pdbx_description
1 polymer ?
#
loop_
_entity_poly.entity_id
_entity_poly.type
_entity_poly.pdbx_seq_one_letter_code
_entity_poly.pdbx_strand_id
1 'polypeptide(L)'
;MERKVSLMSYNVYSLPDCRTVLYHPDVGTANLHQCGHGKITVSAAGDLTSHTMTADGYVVVNKLKSTSGTVTLEIPQNSVGDWFLRRWARWQKNSQDPARVALGTLTVQDSAGGFSIVCTGVTLQKVPDRVFDRTATNLVYTLLATTITEQ
;
A
#
# COMPACT_ATOMS: atom_id res chain seq x y z
N MET A 1 6.72 -39.07 -17.57
CA MET A 1 6.08 -38.85 -16.27
C MET A 1 6.38 -37.48 -15.74
N GLU A 2 5.36 -36.75 -15.41
CA GLU A 2 5.50 -35.40 -14.90
C GLU A 2 6.11 -35.34 -13.52
N ARG A 3 6.94 -34.35 -13.32
CA ARG A 3 7.60 -34.09 -12.04
C ARG A 3 6.99 -32.93 -11.31
N LYS A 4 5.71 -33.00 -11.01
CA LYS A 4 5.02 -31.91 -10.34
C LYS A 4 5.61 -31.55 -8.98
N VAL A 5 6.21 -32.51 -8.31
CA VAL A 5 6.77 -32.30 -6.97
C VAL A 5 7.91 -31.28 -7.00
N SER A 6 8.71 -31.28 -8.06
CA SER A 6 9.83 -30.35 -8.14
C SER A 6 9.40 -28.89 -8.23
N LEU A 7 8.21 -28.63 -8.77
CA LEU A 7 7.67 -27.27 -8.87
C LEU A 7 7.14 -26.76 -7.52
N MET A 8 6.91 -27.65 -6.56
CA MET A 8 6.40 -27.28 -5.25
C MET A 8 7.49 -27.12 -4.20
N SER A 9 8.73 -27.40 -4.56
CA SER A 9 9.84 -27.38 -3.61
C SER A 9 10.41 -25.98 -3.37
N TYR A 10 10.03 -24.99 -4.16
CA TYR A 10 10.47 -23.61 -4.01
C TYR A 10 9.42 -22.64 -4.50
N ASN A 11 9.48 -21.43 -3.97
CA ASN A 11 8.63 -20.33 -4.39
C ASN A 11 9.46 -19.32 -5.17
N VAL A 12 8.89 -18.82 -6.24
CA VAL A 12 9.50 -17.79 -7.06
C VAL A 12 8.78 -16.47 -6.82
N TYR A 13 9.54 -15.44 -6.50
CA TYR A 13 9.02 -14.09 -6.35
C TYR A 13 9.55 -13.21 -7.47
N SER A 14 8.68 -12.40 -8.03
CA SER A 14 9.06 -11.39 -9.01
C SER A 14 8.19 -10.17 -8.85
N LEU A 15 8.79 -9.00 -8.76
CA LEU A 15 8.04 -7.75 -8.68
C LEU A 15 7.12 -7.52 -9.89
N PRO A 16 7.49 -7.86 -11.12
CA PRO A 16 6.56 -7.76 -12.26
C PRO A 16 5.29 -8.61 -12.13
N ASP A 17 5.29 -9.63 -11.28
CA ASP A 17 4.10 -10.44 -11.04
C ASP A 17 3.16 -9.82 -10.01
N CYS A 18 3.56 -8.76 -9.36
CA CYS A 18 2.75 -8.02 -8.41
C CYS A 18 1.97 -6.93 -9.13
N ARG A 19 0.65 -6.98 -9.03
CA ARG A 19 -0.23 -5.94 -9.57
C ARG A 19 -0.61 -4.98 -8.47
N THR A 20 -0.46 -3.70 -8.74
CA THR A 20 -0.88 -2.64 -7.83
C THR A 20 -1.82 -1.70 -8.55
N VAL A 21 -3.03 -1.60 -8.03
CA VAL A 21 -4.07 -0.72 -8.59
C VAL A 21 -4.48 0.28 -7.52
N LEU A 22 -4.40 1.53 -7.87
CA LEU A 22 -4.81 2.64 -7.01
C LEU A 22 -6.03 3.31 -7.63
N TYR A 23 -7.09 3.43 -6.85
CA TYR A 23 -8.37 3.91 -7.34
C TYR A 23 -8.97 4.95 -6.39
N HIS A 24 -9.56 5.99 -6.98
CA HIS A 24 -10.39 6.95 -6.27
C HIS A 24 -11.55 7.37 -7.18
N PRO A 25 -12.81 7.40 -6.67
CA PRO A 25 -13.98 7.71 -7.51
C PRO A 25 -13.90 9.05 -8.23
N ASP A 26 -13.29 10.05 -7.61
CA ASP A 26 -13.22 11.41 -8.15
C ASP A 26 -11.94 11.70 -8.93
N VAL A 27 -10.94 10.84 -8.82
CA VAL A 27 -9.64 11.03 -9.48
C VAL A 27 -9.45 10.06 -10.63
N GLY A 28 -9.84 8.82 -10.45
CA GLY A 28 -9.71 7.78 -11.45
C GLY A 28 -8.93 6.58 -10.96
N THR A 29 -8.41 5.81 -11.90
CA THR A 29 -7.70 4.56 -11.65
C THR A 29 -6.31 4.64 -12.23
N ALA A 30 -5.31 4.16 -11.48
CA ALA A 30 -3.96 3.96 -11.99
C ALA A 30 -3.50 2.54 -11.73
N ASN A 31 -2.96 1.91 -12.75
CA ASN A 31 -2.33 0.61 -12.63
C ASN A 31 -0.82 0.83 -12.49
N LEU A 32 -0.35 0.82 -11.25
CA LEU A 32 1.05 1.11 -10.96
C LEU A 32 2.01 0.02 -11.42
N HIS A 33 1.50 -1.18 -11.65
CA HIS A 33 2.28 -2.27 -12.22
C HIS A 33 2.90 -1.88 -13.58
N GLN A 34 2.15 -1.14 -14.38
CA GLN A 34 2.61 -0.68 -15.69
C GLN A 34 3.35 0.65 -15.63
N CYS A 35 3.45 1.25 -14.48
CA CYS A 35 4.07 2.58 -14.30
C CYS A 35 5.51 2.51 -13.80
N GLY A 36 6.09 1.32 -13.75
CA GLY A 36 7.47 1.14 -13.36
C GLY A 36 7.77 1.43 -11.90
N HIS A 37 6.81 1.23 -11.00
CA HIS A 37 7.06 1.46 -9.58
C HIS A 37 8.18 0.56 -9.07
N GLY A 38 9.02 1.09 -8.19
CA GLY A 38 10.19 0.36 -7.70
C GLY A 38 9.93 -0.42 -6.43
N LYS A 39 9.11 0.10 -5.51
CA LYS A 39 8.94 -0.53 -4.22
C LYS A 39 7.61 -0.14 -3.60
N ILE A 40 6.94 -1.11 -2.99
CA ILE A 40 5.72 -0.91 -2.23
C ILE A 40 5.90 -1.51 -0.85
N THR A 41 5.63 -0.73 0.19
CA THR A 41 5.67 -1.18 1.56
C THR A 41 4.31 -0.94 2.20
N VAL A 42 3.70 -1.98 2.73
CA VAL A 42 2.45 -1.90 3.47
C VAL A 42 2.75 -2.22 4.93
N SER A 43 2.47 -1.29 5.81
CA SER A 43 2.80 -1.41 7.23
C SER A 43 1.57 -1.19 8.08
N ALA A 44 1.25 -2.15 8.94
CA ALA A 44 0.18 -2.00 9.92
C ALA A 44 0.57 -1.00 11.00
N ALA A 45 -0.38 -0.16 11.41
CA ALA A 45 -0.11 0.91 12.36
C ALA A 45 -0.08 0.45 13.81
N GLY A 46 -0.73 -0.65 14.14
CA GLY A 46 -0.87 -1.08 15.52
C GLY A 46 -0.55 -2.56 15.73
N ASP A 47 -0.40 -2.89 16.99
CA ASP A 47 -0.17 -4.27 17.41
C ASP A 47 -1.47 -5.06 17.41
N LEU A 48 -1.36 -6.36 17.18
CA LEU A 48 -2.51 -7.26 17.21
C LEU A 48 -2.90 -7.64 18.64
N THR A 49 -1.92 -7.72 19.52
CA THR A 49 -2.13 -8.10 20.90
C THR A 49 -1.23 -7.32 21.83
N SER A 50 -1.64 -7.23 23.09
CA SER A 50 -0.77 -6.75 24.16
C SER A 50 -0.91 -7.67 25.36
N HIS A 51 0.13 -7.75 26.17
CA HIS A 51 0.13 -8.56 27.38
C HIS A 51 0.25 -7.64 28.59
N THR A 52 -0.57 -7.91 29.60
CA THR A 52 -0.51 -7.22 30.87
C THR A 52 -0.28 -8.26 31.97
N MET A 53 0.74 -8.05 32.81
CA MET A 53 1.01 -8.93 33.93
C MET A 53 0.27 -8.41 35.16
N THR A 54 -0.46 -9.28 35.83
CA THR A 54 -1.11 -8.96 37.09
C THR A 54 -0.14 -9.13 38.27
N ALA A 55 -0.51 -8.57 39.43
CA ALA A 55 0.32 -8.67 40.63
C ALA A 55 0.53 -10.12 41.08
N ASP A 56 -0.39 -11.01 40.74
CA ASP A 56 -0.32 -12.45 41.08
C ASP A 56 0.51 -13.26 40.08
N GLY A 57 1.10 -12.61 39.09
CA GLY A 57 1.93 -13.29 38.09
C GLY A 57 1.17 -13.85 36.89
N TYR A 58 -0.11 -13.58 36.77
CA TYR A 58 -0.88 -13.98 35.60
C TYR A 58 -0.66 -13.00 34.47
N VAL A 59 -0.63 -13.53 33.24
CA VAL A 59 -0.54 -12.71 32.02
C VAL A 59 -1.92 -12.64 31.38
N VAL A 60 -2.40 -11.42 31.21
CA VAL A 60 -3.65 -11.15 30.48
C VAL A 60 -3.31 -10.77 29.08
N VAL A 61 -3.85 -11.48 28.10
CA VAL A 61 -3.66 -11.20 26.67
C VAL A 61 -4.81 -10.34 26.20
N ASN A 62 -4.49 -9.16 25.73
CA ASN A 62 -5.48 -8.22 25.18
C ASN A 62 -5.43 -8.26 23.65
N LYS A 63 -6.60 -8.48 23.05
CA LYS A 63 -6.73 -8.42 21.59
C LYS A 63 -7.05 -6.99 21.16
N LEU A 64 -6.21 -6.45 20.31
CA LEU A 64 -6.36 -5.09 19.79
C LEU A 64 -7.03 -5.12 18.42
N LYS A 65 -7.91 -4.16 18.17
CA LYS A 65 -8.64 -4.05 16.90
C LYS A 65 -8.07 -2.91 16.07
N SER A 66 -6.82 -3.04 15.65
CA SER A 66 -6.24 -2.05 14.75
C SER A 66 -6.23 -2.60 13.33
N THR A 67 -6.89 -1.89 12.43
CA THR A 67 -6.95 -2.27 11.00
C THR A 67 -6.29 -1.25 10.10
N SER A 68 -5.88 -0.11 10.64
CA SER A 68 -5.27 0.97 9.87
C SER A 68 -3.79 0.70 9.61
N GLY A 69 -3.23 1.46 8.70
CA GLY A 69 -1.82 1.35 8.39
C GLY A 69 -1.35 2.40 7.42
N THR A 70 -0.10 2.25 7.02
CA THR A 70 0.58 3.16 6.11
C THR A 70 1.10 2.39 4.91
N VAL A 71 0.91 2.97 3.72
CA VAL A 71 1.46 2.43 2.48
C VAL A 71 2.48 3.41 1.94
N THR A 72 3.67 2.91 1.66
CA THR A 72 4.74 3.70 1.06
C THR A 72 4.98 3.21 -0.36
N LEU A 73 4.88 4.13 -1.32
CA LEU A 73 5.10 3.84 -2.73
C LEU A 73 6.33 4.59 -3.22
N GLU A 74 7.28 3.85 -3.77
CA GLU A 74 8.44 4.43 -4.43
C GLU A 74 8.21 4.41 -5.93
N ILE A 75 8.10 5.58 -6.54
CA ILE A 75 7.70 5.75 -7.93
C ILE A 75 8.71 6.62 -8.65
N PRO A 76 9.10 6.24 -9.88
CA PRO A 76 10.00 7.09 -10.68
C PRO A 76 9.38 8.45 -10.97
N GLN A 77 10.20 9.49 -10.93
CA GLN A 77 9.78 10.83 -11.25
C GLN A 77 9.31 10.90 -12.71
N ASN A 78 8.22 11.63 -12.94
CA ASN A 78 7.58 11.82 -14.25
C ASN A 78 7.00 10.54 -14.87
N SER A 79 6.78 9.50 -14.08
CA SER A 79 6.05 8.32 -14.53
C SER A 79 4.54 8.59 -14.52
N VAL A 80 3.77 7.67 -15.11
CA VAL A 80 2.30 7.75 -15.11
C VAL A 80 1.77 7.68 -13.67
N GLY A 81 2.40 6.88 -12.82
CA GLY A 81 2.03 6.80 -11.40
C GLY A 81 2.27 8.10 -10.66
N ASP A 82 3.40 8.76 -10.92
CA ASP A 82 3.68 10.08 -10.36
C ASP A 82 2.64 11.12 -10.80
N TRP A 83 2.26 11.10 -12.05
CA TRP A 83 1.22 11.97 -12.59
C TRP A 83 -0.12 11.76 -11.88
N PHE A 84 -0.51 10.51 -11.70
CA PHE A 84 -1.77 10.18 -11.04
C PHE A 84 -1.77 10.62 -9.57
N LEU A 85 -0.67 10.37 -8.86
CA LEU A 85 -0.57 10.75 -7.45
C LEU A 85 -0.51 12.27 -7.26
N ARG A 86 0.12 12.99 -8.17
CA ARG A 86 0.08 14.46 -8.15
C ARG A 86 -1.33 14.99 -8.37
N ARG A 87 -2.05 14.39 -9.29
CA ARG A 87 -3.45 14.77 -9.56
C ARG A 87 -4.33 14.47 -8.36
N TRP A 88 -4.13 13.33 -7.71
CA TRP A 88 -4.84 12.97 -6.49
C TRP A 88 -4.52 13.96 -5.37
N ALA A 89 -3.26 14.28 -5.15
CA ALA A 89 -2.86 15.24 -4.11
C ALA A 89 -3.50 16.61 -4.33
N ARG A 90 -3.53 17.07 -5.56
CA ARG A 90 -4.16 18.34 -5.92
C ARG A 90 -5.66 18.29 -5.67
N TRP A 91 -6.31 17.23 -6.08
CA TRP A 91 -7.73 17.05 -5.84
C TRP A 91 -8.03 17.01 -4.33
N GLN A 92 -7.26 16.25 -3.58
CA GLN A 92 -7.46 16.13 -2.13
C GLN A 92 -7.28 17.47 -1.42
N LYS A 93 -6.29 18.23 -1.81
CA LYS A 93 -6.02 19.55 -1.25
C LYS A 93 -7.16 20.54 -1.51
N ASN A 94 -7.79 20.44 -2.68
CA ASN A 94 -8.83 21.37 -3.11
C ASN A 94 -10.25 20.87 -2.81
N SER A 95 -10.40 19.64 -2.34
CA SER A 95 -11.70 19.07 -2.04
C SER A 95 -12.34 19.75 -0.83
N GLN A 96 -13.61 20.11 -0.96
CA GLN A 96 -14.39 20.73 0.11
C GLN A 96 -15.25 19.72 0.85
N ASP A 97 -15.33 18.49 0.38
CA ASP A 97 -16.13 17.44 1.02
C ASP A 97 -15.21 16.42 1.68
N PRO A 98 -15.06 16.46 3.01
CA PRO A 98 -14.17 15.52 3.71
C PRO A 98 -14.59 14.05 3.55
N ALA A 99 -15.88 13.79 3.37
CA ALA A 99 -16.37 12.42 3.22
C ALA A 99 -15.87 11.75 1.93
N ARG A 100 -15.56 12.52 0.90
CA ARG A 100 -15.06 11.98 -0.36
C ARG A 100 -13.55 11.78 -0.38
N VAL A 101 -12.83 12.42 0.51
CA VAL A 101 -11.37 12.33 0.57
C VAL A 101 -10.94 10.90 0.88
N ALA A 102 -11.64 10.22 1.75
CA ALA A 102 -11.28 8.88 2.23
C ALA A 102 -11.93 7.76 1.43
N LEU A 103 -12.21 7.96 0.15
CA LEU A 103 -12.80 6.93 -0.72
C LEU A 103 -11.77 6.18 -1.57
N GLY A 104 -10.49 6.45 -1.38
CA GLY A 104 -9.44 5.78 -2.12
C GLY A 104 -9.32 4.31 -1.77
N THR A 105 -8.90 3.52 -2.73
CA THR A 105 -8.65 2.08 -2.57
C THR A 105 -7.35 1.71 -3.23
N LEU A 106 -6.52 0.95 -2.53
CA LEU A 106 -5.29 0.41 -3.06
C LEU A 106 -5.34 -1.12 -2.98
N THR A 107 -5.09 -1.78 -4.08
CA THR A 107 -5.04 -3.23 -4.15
C THR A 107 -3.66 -3.66 -4.62
N VAL A 108 -3.01 -4.53 -3.85
CA VAL A 108 -1.76 -5.17 -4.23
C VAL A 108 -2.01 -6.66 -4.33
N GLN A 109 -1.73 -7.24 -5.49
CA GLN A 109 -1.93 -8.66 -5.75
C GLN A 109 -0.64 -9.29 -6.24
N ASP A 110 -0.20 -10.33 -5.55
CA ASP A 110 0.91 -11.16 -5.97
C ASP A 110 0.37 -12.42 -6.61
N SER A 111 0.41 -12.49 -7.94
CA SER A 111 -0.15 -13.63 -8.67
C SER A 111 0.66 -14.90 -8.49
N ALA A 112 1.96 -14.79 -8.25
CA ALA A 112 2.82 -15.96 -8.03
C ALA A 112 2.57 -16.61 -6.66
N GLY A 113 2.37 -15.79 -5.63
CA GLY A 113 2.12 -16.27 -4.27
C GLY A 113 0.66 -16.51 -3.92
N GLY A 114 -0.27 -16.09 -4.77
CA GLY A 114 -1.70 -16.17 -4.48
C GLY A 114 -2.16 -15.29 -3.33
N PHE A 115 -1.44 -14.22 -3.06
CA PHE A 115 -1.63 -13.33 -1.92
C PHE A 115 -2.11 -11.97 -2.40
N SER A 116 -3.05 -11.38 -1.68
CA SER A 116 -3.52 -10.04 -2.00
C SER A 116 -3.75 -9.21 -0.75
N ILE A 117 -3.49 -7.91 -0.88
CA ILE A 117 -3.75 -6.91 0.15
C ILE A 117 -4.69 -5.88 -0.44
N VAL A 118 -5.77 -5.60 0.28
CA VAL A 118 -6.72 -4.55 -0.08
C VAL A 118 -6.72 -3.50 1.01
N CYS A 119 -6.40 -2.26 0.62
CA CYS A 119 -6.43 -1.11 1.50
C CYS A 119 -7.59 -0.23 1.12
N THR A 120 -8.45 0.09 2.08
CA THR A 120 -9.60 0.97 1.88
C THR A 120 -9.48 2.22 2.74
N GLY A 121 -10.20 3.26 2.36
CA GLY A 121 -10.10 4.55 3.05
C GLY A 121 -8.72 5.17 2.88
N VAL A 122 -8.15 5.08 1.69
CA VAL A 122 -6.79 5.52 1.41
C VAL A 122 -6.76 7.01 1.13
N THR A 123 -5.85 7.70 1.81
CA THR A 123 -5.59 9.13 1.61
C THR A 123 -4.10 9.38 1.49
N LEU A 124 -3.72 10.46 0.83
CA LEU A 124 -2.33 10.89 0.78
C LEU A 124 -1.97 11.62 2.07
N GLN A 125 -0.92 11.15 2.73
CA GLN A 125 -0.42 11.82 3.93
C GLN A 125 0.47 13.00 3.57
N LYS A 126 1.40 12.81 2.63
CA LYS A 126 2.37 13.82 2.28
C LYS A 126 2.82 13.65 0.83
N VAL A 127 2.98 14.78 0.15
CA VAL A 127 3.59 14.81 -1.17
C VAL A 127 5.11 14.90 -0.98
N PRO A 128 5.90 14.06 -1.66
CA PRO A 128 7.35 14.10 -1.51
C PRO A 128 7.95 15.37 -2.08
N ASP A 129 9.12 15.73 -1.58
CA ASP A 129 9.90 16.81 -2.12
C ASP A 129 10.38 16.44 -3.53
N ARG A 130 10.40 17.42 -4.42
CA ARG A 130 10.87 17.24 -5.78
C ARG A 130 12.27 17.78 -5.91
N VAL A 131 13.15 16.96 -6.45
CA VAL A 131 14.52 17.34 -6.73
C VAL A 131 14.70 17.45 -8.24
N PHE A 132 15.11 18.61 -8.69
CA PHE A 132 15.42 18.85 -10.10
C PHE A 132 16.94 18.83 -10.29
N ASP A 133 17.42 17.70 -10.76
CA ASP A 133 18.82 17.46 -10.99
C ASP A 133 19.00 16.81 -12.37
N ARG A 134 20.24 16.57 -12.75
CA ARG A 134 20.55 15.94 -14.04
C ARG A 134 19.97 14.54 -14.17
N THR A 135 19.85 13.83 -13.06
CA THR A 135 19.34 12.48 -13.02
C THR A 135 17.98 12.47 -12.35
N ALA A 136 17.01 11.80 -12.97
CA ALA A 136 15.71 11.59 -12.35
C ALA A 136 15.86 10.71 -11.11
N THR A 137 15.17 11.08 -10.03
CA THR A 137 15.16 10.34 -8.78
C THR A 137 13.80 9.71 -8.55
N ASN A 138 13.77 8.67 -7.74
CA ASN A 138 12.51 8.09 -7.30
C ASN A 138 11.87 8.96 -6.23
N LEU A 139 10.54 9.04 -6.28
CA LEU A 139 9.74 9.76 -5.31
C LEU A 139 9.06 8.77 -4.38
N VAL A 140 9.05 9.08 -3.10
CA VAL A 140 8.41 8.25 -2.08
C VAL A 140 7.12 8.92 -1.64
N TYR A 141 5.99 8.33 -2.03
CA TYR A 141 4.67 8.77 -1.61
C TYR A 141 4.21 7.97 -0.41
N THR A 142 3.69 8.65 0.58
CA THR A 142 3.14 8.01 1.77
C THR A 142 1.63 8.18 1.80
N LEU A 143 0.92 7.05 1.88
CA LEU A 143 -0.52 7.02 1.95
C LEU A 143 -0.95 6.41 3.27
N LEU A 144 -2.05 6.90 3.79
CA LEU A 144 -2.68 6.33 4.98
C LEU A 144 -3.88 5.50 4.57
N ALA A 145 -3.99 4.31 5.12
CA ALA A 145 -5.12 3.43 4.89
C ALA A 145 -5.92 3.26 6.18
N THR A 146 -7.23 3.41 6.08
CA THR A 146 -8.11 3.19 7.22
C THR A 146 -8.21 1.71 7.55
N THR A 147 -8.28 0.86 6.53
CA THR A 147 -8.41 -0.58 6.70
C THR A 147 -7.49 -1.30 5.73
N ILE A 148 -6.71 -2.23 6.26
CA ILE A 148 -5.85 -3.12 5.48
C ILE A 148 -6.35 -4.54 5.70
N THR A 149 -6.70 -5.21 4.61
CA THR A 149 -7.19 -6.58 4.64
C THR A 149 -6.29 -7.47 3.78
N GLU A 150 -5.82 -8.56 4.34
CA GLU A 150 -5.08 -9.58 3.63
C GLU A 150 -6.01 -10.74 3.24
N GLN A 151 -5.84 -11.22 2.04
CA GLN A 151 -6.62 -12.35 1.53
C GLN A 151 -5.73 -13.47 0.98
#